data_5a4204d483aa8ec40ec51f34342f44cc
#
_entry.id   5a4204d483aa8ec40ec51f34342f44cc
#
_cell.length_a   1.000
_cell.length_b   1.000
_cell.length_c   1.000
_cell.angle_alpha   90.00
_cell.angle_beta   90.00
_cell.angle_gamma   90.00
#
_symmetry.space_group_name_H-M   'P 1'
#
loop_
_entity.id
_entity.type
_entity.pdbx_description
1 polymer ?
#
loop_
_entity_poly.entity_id
_entity_poly.type
_entity_poly.pdbx_seq_one_letter_code
_entity_poly.pdbx_strand_id
1 'polypeptide(L)'
;MGLFKRNPFGHILFIKKWLIRILGAMTHRRYRGFNELQIEGSEIIKTLPDTNVLFISNHQTYFADVVAMFHVFNASLSGRQDTIKNIGYLWQPKMNIYYVAAKETMQAGLLPRILAYVGAITVERTWRAKGVDVTEKRDVNPNDTENIRIALEDGWVITFPQGTTKSFKPVRKGTAHIIKQHKPVVIPIVIDGFRRSFDKKGLRLKKKGILQSFIIKEPLEIDYENDTIEEIVEKVEYAIEQHPSFLKVIPTEEIKVQEELNKMRRWDY
;
A
#
# COMPACT_ATOMS: atom_id res chain seq x y z
N MET A 1 -3.74 19.85 -21.30
CA MET A 1 -4.66 18.94 -20.59
C MET A 1 -5.96 19.74 -20.35
N GLY A 2 -7.11 19.30 -20.89
CA GLY A 2 -8.37 20.04 -20.71
C GLY A 2 -8.77 20.12 -19.23
N LEU A 3 -9.18 21.29 -18.75
CA LEU A 3 -9.49 21.55 -17.34
C LEU A 3 -10.53 20.58 -16.74
N PHE A 4 -11.40 20.01 -17.57
CA PHE A 4 -12.53 19.16 -17.15
C PHE A 4 -12.36 17.68 -17.53
N LYS A 5 -11.17 17.24 -18.03
CA LYS A 5 -10.94 15.85 -18.32
C LYS A 5 -11.07 15.02 -17.02
N ARG A 6 -11.86 13.94 -17.10
CA ARG A 6 -12.14 13.05 -15.96
C ARG A 6 -11.47 11.70 -16.15
N ASN A 7 -11.17 11.03 -15.03
CA ASN A 7 -10.79 9.62 -15.05
C ASN A 7 -12.06 8.72 -15.16
N PRO A 8 -11.94 7.40 -15.31
CA PRO A 8 -13.09 6.49 -15.38
C PRO A 8 -14.04 6.56 -14.18
N PHE A 9 -13.57 7.02 -13.03
CA PHE A 9 -14.36 7.18 -11.80
C PHE A 9 -15.00 8.58 -11.65
N GLY A 10 -14.95 9.40 -12.70
CA GLY A 10 -15.55 10.73 -12.73
C GLY A 10 -14.72 11.84 -12.05
N HIS A 11 -13.54 11.56 -11.51
CA HIS A 11 -12.69 12.56 -10.87
C HIS A 11 -12.04 13.49 -11.90
N ILE A 12 -12.13 14.79 -11.69
CA ILE A 12 -11.50 15.80 -12.56
C ILE A 12 -9.98 15.73 -12.39
N LEU A 13 -9.25 15.42 -13.46
CA LEU A 13 -7.80 15.19 -13.42
C LEU A 13 -7.03 16.44 -12.98
N PHE A 14 -7.49 17.63 -13.31
CA PHE A 14 -6.87 18.87 -12.85
C PHE A 14 -6.89 18.96 -11.31
N ILE A 15 -8.03 18.70 -10.68
CA ILE A 15 -8.17 18.71 -9.22
C ILE A 15 -7.31 17.60 -8.61
N LYS A 16 -7.37 16.38 -9.15
CA LYS A 16 -6.55 15.25 -8.70
C LYS A 16 -5.06 15.58 -8.73
N LYS A 17 -4.58 16.21 -9.81
CA LYS A 17 -3.18 16.65 -9.96
C LYS A 17 -2.75 17.61 -8.85
N TRP A 18 -3.57 18.61 -8.56
CA TRP A 18 -3.27 19.57 -7.49
C TRP A 18 -3.32 18.93 -6.12
N LEU A 19 -4.27 18.04 -5.85
CA LEU A 19 -4.32 17.28 -4.59
C LEU A 19 -3.05 16.45 -4.39
N ILE A 20 -2.60 15.72 -5.42
CA ILE A 20 -1.34 14.93 -5.34
C ILE A 20 -0.16 15.84 -5.02
N ARG A 21 -0.05 17.01 -5.66
CA ARG A 21 1.03 17.97 -5.42
C ARG A 21 1.03 18.50 -3.98
N ILE A 22 -0.12 18.99 -3.53
CA ILE A 22 -0.27 19.60 -2.20
C ILE A 22 -0.04 18.55 -1.11
N LEU A 23 -0.74 17.42 -1.18
CA LEU A 23 -0.60 16.34 -0.20
C LEU A 23 0.81 15.76 -0.21
N GLY A 24 1.39 15.58 -1.40
CA GLY A 24 2.77 15.13 -1.54
C GLY A 24 3.75 16.13 -0.91
N ALA A 25 3.61 17.43 -1.18
CA ALA A 25 4.47 18.45 -0.57
C ALA A 25 4.38 18.44 0.96
N MET A 26 3.17 18.30 1.52
CA MET A 26 2.94 18.23 2.96
C MET A 26 3.51 16.97 3.62
N THR A 27 3.55 15.86 2.87
CA THR A 27 3.95 14.56 3.43
C THR A 27 5.41 14.20 3.17
N HIS A 28 6.06 14.79 2.19
CA HIS A 28 7.44 14.50 1.80
C HIS A 28 8.43 14.48 2.97
N ARG A 29 8.38 15.49 3.86
CA ARG A 29 9.28 15.58 5.02
C ARG A 29 9.11 14.43 6.02
N ARG A 30 8.01 13.67 5.97
CA ARG A 30 7.75 12.52 6.84
C ARG A 30 8.60 11.30 6.45
N TYR A 31 9.01 11.24 5.17
CA TYR A 31 9.83 10.17 4.60
C TYR A 31 11.26 10.64 4.33
N ARG A 32 11.47 11.96 4.18
CA ARG A 32 12.76 12.56 3.91
C ARG A 32 12.95 13.83 4.74
N GLY A 33 13.50 13.70 5.93
CA GLY A 33 13.75 14.80 6.85
C GLY A 33 13.41 14.48 8.30
N PHE A 34 12.16 14.15 8.61
CA PHE A 34 11.81 13.67 9.95
C PHE A 34 12.18 12.20 10.15
N ASN A 35 12.08 11.41 9.13
CA ASN A 35 12.53 10.02 9.03
C ASN A 35 13.35 9.87 7.76
N GLU A 36 13.93 8.70 7.56
CA GLU A 36 14.68 8.35 6.37
C GLU A 36 14.03 7.13 5.72
N LEU A 37 13.59 7.28 4.46
CA LEU A 37 13.06 6.21 3.64
C LEU A 37 14.19 5.63 2.81
N GLN A 38 14.62 4.42 3.16
CA GLN A 38 15.50 3.58 2.36
C GLN A 38 14.67 2.88 1.29
N ILE A 39 15.05 3.06 0.03
CA ILE A 39 14.33 2.53 -1.13
C ILE A 39 15.27 1.60 -1.87
N GLU A 40 14.76 0.46 -2.32
CA GLU A 40 15.48 -0.53 -3.12
C GLU A 40 14.58 -1.00 -4.26
N GLY A 41 15.15 -1.21 -5.46
CA GLY A 41 14.47 -1.76 -6.62
C GLY A 41 13.56 -0.76 -7.35
N SER A 42 13.72 0.54 -7.14
CA SER A 42 12.83 1.54 -7.77
C SER A 42 13.01 1.65 -9.29
N GLU A 43 14.09 1.14 -9.86
CA GLU A 43 14.34 1.05 -11.30
C GLU A 43 13.27 0.20 -12.01
N ILE A 44 12.72 -0.82 -11.36
CA ILE A 44 11.64 -1.68 -11.86
C ILE A 44 10.43 -0.84 -12.32
N ILE A 45 10.12 0.23 -11.59
CA ILE A 45 8.97 1.10 -11.88
C ILE A 45 8.99 1.66 -13.31
N LYS A 46 10.19 1.94 -13.86
CA LYS A 46 10.33 2.50 -15.22
C LYS A 46 10.10 1.49 -16.33
N THR A 47 10.24 0.21 -16.02
CA THR A 47 10.08 -0.87 -17.01
C THR A 47 8.62 -1.33 -17.13
N LEU A 48 7.76 -0.89 -16.21
CA LEU A 48 6.38 -1.33 -16.14
C LEU A 48 5.51 -0.73 -17.27
N PRO A 49 4.54 -1.48 -17.77
CA PRO A 49 3.55 -0.94 -18.70
C PRO A 49 2.73 0.18 -18.03
N ASP A 50 2.12 1.05 -18.83
CA ASP A 50 1.33 2.18 -18.33
C ASP A 50 0.05 1.76 -17.59
N THR A 51 -0.50 0.60 -17.93
CA THR A 51 -1.72 0.01 -17.38
C THR A 51 -1.50 -1.45 -16.99
N ASN A 52 -2.50 -2.03 -16.32
CA ASN A 52 -2.57 -3.44 -15.91
C ASN A 52 -1.37 -3.89 -15.02
N VAL A 53 -1.02 -3.05 -14.06
CA VAL A 53 -0.03 -3.37 -13.02
C VAL A 53 -0.72 -3.42 -11.67
N LEU A 54 -0.50 -4.50 -10.94
CA LEU A 54 -1.01 -4.70 -9.58
C LEU A 54 0.15 -4.73 -8.58
N PHE A 55 0.28 -3.68 -7.78
CA PHE A 55 1.21 -3.66 -6.66
C PHE A 55 0.56 -4.35 -5.45
N ILE A 56 1.24 -5.34 -4.92
CA ILE A 56 0.85 -6.05 -3.70
C ILE A 56 1.83 -5.73 -2.58
N SER A 57 1.34 -5.43 -1.38
CA SER A 57 2.22 -5.08 -0.26
C SER A 57 1.68 -5.57 1.08
N ASN A 58 2.60 -5.82 2.02
CA ASN A 58 2.26 -5.85 3.43
C ASN A 58 1.75 -4.47 3.87
N HIS A 59 0.96 -4.40 4.94
CA HIS A 59 0.28 -3.16 5.35
C HIS A 59 0.63 -2.79 6.78
N GLN A 60 1.17 -1.60 6.97
CA GLN A 60 1.57 -1.13 8.29
C GLN A 60 0.69 0.00 8.83
N THR A 61 0.19 0.88 7.96
CA THR A 61 -0.67 2.01 8.32
C THR A 61 -1.74 2.26 7.26
N TYR A 62 -2.87 2.88 7.59
CA TYR A 62 -3.96 3.04 6.61
C TYR A 62 -3.62 3.94 5.42
N PHE A 63 -2.84 5.01 5.63
CA PHE A 63 -2.58 6.01 4.59
C PHE A 63 -1.11 6.22 4.27
N ALA A 64 -0.20 6.17 5.27
CA ALA A 64 1.21 6.48 5.03
C ALA A 64 1.86 5.52 4.03
N ASP A 65 1.47 4.26 4.02
CA ASP A 65 1.99 3.25 3.09
C ASP A 65 1.70 3.65 1.64
N VAL A 66 0.44 3.98 1.33
CA VAL A 66 0.02 4.43 0.00
C VAL A 66 0.71 5.74 -0.39
N VAL A 67 0.81 6.69 0.54
CA VAL A 67 1.48 7.98 0.30
C VAL A 67 2.97 7.77 -0.05
N ALA A 68 3.66 6.87 0.65
CA ALA A 68 5.04 6.51 0.31
C ALA A 68 5.15 5.94 -1.10
N MET A 69 4.24 5.04 -1.49
CA MET A 69 4.19 4.47 -2.85
C MET A 69 4.01 5.57 -3.90
N PHE A 70 3.11 6.53 -3.69
CA PHE A 70 2.96 7.68 -4.59
C PHE A 70 4.25 8.49 -4.73
N HIS A 71 4.98 8.71 -3.63
CA HIS A 71 6.28 9.38 -3.67
C HIS A 71 7.32 8.58 -4.46
N VAL A 72 7.49 7.31 -4.15
CA VAL A 72 8.50 6.44 -4.77
C VAL A 72 8.22 6.26 -6.25
N PHE A 73 6.99 5.94 -6.64
CA PHE A 73 6.62 5.72 -8.04
C PHE A 73 6.84 6.99 -8.89
N ASN A 74 6.38 8.13 -8.42
CA ASN A 74 6.57 9.39 -9.16
C ASN A 74 8.04 9.82 -9.20
N ALA A 75 8.81 9.58 -8.15
CA ALA A 75 10.24 9.84 -8.13
C ALA A 75 10.98 8.96 -9.15
N SER A 76 10.71 7.66 -9.18
CA SER A 76 11.28 6.75 -10.16
C SER A 76 10.91 7.15 -11.59
N LEU A 77 9.62 7.36 -11.89
CA LEU A 77 9.16 7.78 -13.22
C LEU A 77 9.78 9.10 -13.69
N SER A 78 10.20 9.97 -12.77
CA SER A 78 10.93 11.22 -13.10
C SER A 78 12.45 11.05 -13.15
N GLY A 79 12.95 9.82 -13.22
CA GLY A 79 14.36 9.50 -13.43
C GLY A 79 15.21 9.32 -12.17
N ARG A 80 14.61 9.37 -10.98
CA ARG A 80 15.34 9.11 -9.73
C ARG A 80 15.41 7.61 -9.45
N GLN A 81 16.54 7.17 -8.93
CA GLN A 81 16.73 5.79 -8.50
C GLN A 81 16.93 5.76 -6.99
N ASP A 82 16.17 4.92 -6.32
CA ASP A 82 16.20 4.65 -4.88
C ASP A 82 16.22 5.90 -3.99
N THR A 83 15.59 6.97 -4.47
CA THR A 83 15.52 8.22 -3.71
C THR A 83 14.30 9.07 -4.05
N ILE A 84 13.77 9.74 -3.03
CA ILE A 84 12.76 10.78 -3.17
C ILE A 84 13.32 12.18 -2.91
N LYS A 85 14.65 12.36 -2.98
CA LYS A 85 15.27 13.70 -2.86
C LYS A 85 14.68 14.63 -3.90
N ASN A 86 14.54 15.91 -3.53
CA ASN A 86 14.02 16.96 -4.39
C ASN A 86 12.60 16.67 -4.94
N ILE A 87 11.61 17.25 -4.32
CA ILE A 87 10.17 17.04 -4.54
C ILE A 87 9.67 17.35 -5.96
N GLY A 88 10.51 17.85 -6.86
CA GLY A 88 10.17 18.22 -8.23
C GLY A 88 9.46 17.12 -9.05
N TYR A 89 9.59 15.84 -8.67
CA TYR A 89 8.86 14.74 -9.30
C TYR A 89 7.33 14.85 -9.16
N LEU A 90 6.84 15.63 -8.22
CA LEU A 90 5.41 15.90 -8.08
C LEU A 90 4.87 16.93 -9.09
N TRP A 91 5.74 17.54 -9.90
CA TRP A 91 5.28 18.53 -10.90
C TRP A 91 4.41 17.88 -11.99
N GLN A 92 4.76 16.67 -12.41
CA GLN A 92 3.96 15.89 -13.36
C GLN A 92 3.73 14.47 -12.82
N PRO A 93 2.86 14.31 -11.82
CA PRO A 93 2.63 12.99 -11.23
C PRO A 93 1.84 12.11 -12.19
N LYS A 94 2.10 10.80 -12.14
CA LYS A 94 1.28 9.79 -12.80
C LYS A 94 -0.14 9.84 -12.22
N MET A 95 -1.12 10.05 -13.09
CA MET A 95 -2.50 10.33 -12.69
C MET A 95 -3.35 9.06 -12.54
N ASN A 96 -2.99 7.99 -13.23
CA ASN A 96 -3.69 6.71 -13.25
C ASN A 96 -3.07 5.70 -12.26
N ILE A 97 -2.82 6.15 -11.03
CA ILE A 97 -2.53 5.29 -9.88
C ILE A 97 -3.78 5.24 -9.01
N TYR A 98 -4.16 4.03 -8.65
CA TYR A 98 -5.31 3.70 -7.82
C TYR A 98 -4.88 2.87 -6.63
N TYR A 99 -5.70 2.81 -5.58
CA TYR A 99 -5.47 1.93 -4.44
C TYR A 99 -6.79 1.41 -3.87
N VAL A 100 -6.80 0.15 -3.51
CA VAL A 100 -7.96 -0.51 -2.92
C VAL A 100 -8.08 -0.13 -1.44
N ALA A 101 -9.23 0.40 -1.05
CA ALA A 101 -9.50 0.83 0.31
C ALA A 101 -10.90 0.45 0.76
N ALA A 102 -11.09 0.20 2.07
CA ALA A 102 -12.40 -0.04 2.61
C ALA A 102 -13.27 1.21 2.58
N LYS A 103 -14.49 1.11 2.07
CA LYS A 103 -15.48 2.19 1.97
C LYS A 103 -15.67 2.94 3.30
N GLU A 104 -15.78 2.20 4.40
CA GLU A 104 -15.91 2.75 5.75
C GLU A 104 -14.73 3.65 6.14
N THR A 105 -13.51 3.27 5.74
CA THR A 105 -12.30 4.04 6.04
C THR A 105 -12.28 5.36 5.27
N MET A 106 -12.73 5.34 4.00
CA MET A 106 -12.76 6.52 3.14
C MET A 106 -13.88 7.50 3.50
N GLN A 107 -14.93 7.04 4.17
CA GLN A 107 -16.05 7.87 4.62
C GLN A 107 -15.86 8.43 6.05
N ALA A 108 -14.80 8.06 6.76
CA ALA A 108 -14.59 8.39 8.19
C ALA A 108 -14.22 9.87 8.48
N GLY A 109 -14.32 10.77 7.50
CA GLY A 109 -14.06 12.21 7.69
C GLY A 109 -13.64 12.92 6.41
N LEU A 110 -13.35 14.22 6.51
CA LEU A 110 -13.02 15.05 5.36
C LEU A 110 -11.69 14.63 4.71
N LEU A 111 -10.62 14.44 5.51
CA LEU A 111 -9.30 14.07 4.98
C LEU A 111 -9.31 12.71 4.27
N PRO A 112 -9.91 11.62 4.81
CA PRO A 112 -10.11 10.39 4.07
C PRO A 112 -10.84 10.56 2.74
N ARG A 113 -11.86 11.43 2.67
CA ARG A 113 -12.58 11.71 1.41
C ARG A 113 -11.71 12.43 0.38
N ILE A 114 -10.85 13.37 0.82
CA ILE A 114 -9.87 14.03 -0.06
C ILE A 114 -8.85 12.98 -0.56
N LEU A 115 -8.36 12.11 0.30
CA LEU A 115 -7.46 11.02 -0.08
C LEU A 115 -8.15 10.06 -1.06
N ALA A 116 -9.44 9.76 -0.84
CA ALA A 116 -10.21 8.93 -1.77
C ALA A 116 -10.25 9.54 -3.18
N TYR A 117 -10.40 10.84 -3.30
CA TYR A 117 -10.41 11.54 -4.60
C TYR A 117 -9.09 11.39 -5.35
N VAL A 118 -7.97 11.18 -4.65
CA VAL A 118 -6.64 10.96 -5.25
C VAL A 118 -6.54 9.61 -5.97
N GLY A 119 -7.40 8.63 -5.67
CA GLY A 119 -7.40 7.36 -6.40
C GLY A 119 -7.88 6.14 -5.62
N ALA A 120 -8.68 6.30 -4.56
CA ALA A 120 -9.22 5.15 -3.87
C ALA A 120 -10.31 4.45 -4.71
N ILE A 121 -10.17 3.13 -4.84
CA ILE A 121 -11.22 2.22 -5.23
C ILE A 121 -11.81 1.68 -3.95
N THR A 122 -13.03 2.07 -3.64
CA THR A 122 -13.66 1.64 -2.38
C THR A 122 -14.30 0.28 -2.56
N VAL A 123 -13.97 -0.64 -1.65
CA VAL A 123 -14.55 -1.99 -1.60
C VAL A 123 -15.30 -2.20 -0.29
N GLU A 124 -16.38 -2.96 -0.34
CA GLU A 124 -17.11 -3.38 0.85
C GLU A 124 -16.46 -4.61 1.48
N ARG A 125 -16.21 -4.57 2.79
CA ARG A 125 -15.62 -5.71 3.49
C ARG A 125 -16.66 -6.81 3.66
N THR A 126 -16.38 -7.99 3.13
CA THR A 126 -17.29 -9.15 3.22
C THR A 126 -17.36 -9.77 4.62
N TRP A 127 -16.39 -9.49 5.49
CA TRP A 127 -16.27 -10.06 6.84
C TRP A 127 -16.52 -9.06 7.97
N ARG A 128 -16.80 -7.78 7.66
CA ARG A 128 -17.00 -6.75 8.69
C ARG A 128 -18.15 -5.83 8.32
N ALA A 129 -19.11 -5.70 9.22
CA ALA A 129 -20.19 -4.73 9.10
C ALA A 129 -20.10 -3.72 10.25
N LYS A 130 -20.17 -2.41 9.93
CA LYS A 130 -20.15 -1.31 10.93
C LYS A 130 -19.04 -1.41 11.99
N GLY A 131 -17.87 -1.95 11.60
CA GLY A 131 -16.73 -2.09 12.51
C GLY A 131 -16.69 -3.38 13.34
N VAL A 132 -17.69 -4.26 13.24
CA VAL A 132 -17.77 -5.56 13.92
C VAL A 132 -17.56 -6.67 12.91
N ASP A 133 -16.80 -7.70 13.28
CA ASP A 133 -16.63 -8.89 12.46
C ASP A 133 -17.97 -9.64 12.39
N VAL A 134 -18.41 -9.95 11.17
CA VAL A 134 -19.67 -10.71 10.96
C VAL A 134 -19.38 -12.19 10.81
N THR A 135 -20.22 -13.01 11.42
CA THR A 135 -20.11 -14.47 11.37
C THR A 135 -20.52 -15.03 10.01
N GLU A 136 -21.41 -14.35 9.29
CA GLU A 136 -21.84 -14.74 7.95
C GLU A 136 -20.98 -14.04 6.90
N LYS A 137 -20.40 -14.82 5.99
CA LYS A 137 -19.71 -14.31 4.79
C LYS A 137 -20.73 -13.66 3.88
N ARG A 138 -20.54 -12.38 3.58
CA ARG A 138 -21.30 -11.71 2.52
C ARG A 138 -20.67 -12.03 1.17
N ASP A 139 -21.50 -12.12 0.16
CA ASP A 139 -21.04 -12.22 -1.22
C ASP A 139 -20.22 -10.99 -1.61
N VAL A 140 -19.25 -11.20 -2.51
CA VAL A 140 -18.46 -10.10 -3.06
C VAL A 140 -19.39 -9.22 -3.89
N ASN A 141 -19.35 -7.92 -3.65
CA ASN A 141 -20.14 -6.98 -4.45
C ASN A 141 -19.59 -6.96 -5.89
N PRO A 142 -20.39 -7.32 -6.91
CA PRO A 142 -19.93 -7.32 -8.31
C PRO A 142 -19.37 -5.95 -8.76
N ASN A 143 -19.90 -4.85 -8.23
CA ASN A 143 -19.40 -3.51 -8.52
C ASN A 143 -17.97 -3.27 -8.01
N ASP A 144 -17.57 -3.91 -6.91
CA ASP A 144 -16.23 -3.78 -6.36
C ASP A 144 -15.20 -4.44 -7.30
N THR A 145 -15.51 -5.62 -7.82
CA THR A 145 -14.67 -6.33 -8.80
C THR A 145 -14.57 -5.55 -10.11
N GLU A 146 -15.70 -5.02 -10.58
CA GLU A 146 -15.77 -4.21 -11.79
C GLU A 146 -14.94 -2.92 -11.66
N ASN A 147 -15.00 -2.24 -10.54
CA ASN A 147 -14.19 -1.04 -10.30
C ASN A 147 -12.68 -1.36 -10.31
N ILE A 148 -12.27 -2.52 -9.78
CA ILE A 148 -10.86 -2.95 -9.84
C ILE A 148 -10.45 -3.26 -11.28
N ARG A 149 -11.30 -3.92 -12.07
CA ARG A 149 -11.07 -4.15 -13.50
C ARG A 149 -10.85 -2.84 -14.25
N ILE A 150 -11.77 -1.89 -14.13
CA ILE A 150 -11.69 -0.58 -14.77
C ILE A 150 -10.38 0.15 -14.36
N ALA A 151 -9.98 0.05 -13.11
CA ALA A 151 -8.75 0.68 -12.63
C ALA A 151 -7.48 0.04 -13.20
N LEU A 152 -7.45 -1.29 -13.36
CA LEU A 152 -6.34 -2.00 -13.99
C LEU A 152 -6.23 -1.67 -15.48
N GLU A 153 -7.36 -1.56 -16.18
CA GLU A 153 -7.40 -1.16 -17.58
C GLU A 153 -6.95 0.30 -17.81
N ASP A 154 -7.20 1.20 -16.86
CA ASP A 154 -6.78 2.61 -16.94
C ASP A 154 -5.36 2.84 -16.42
N GLY A 155 -4.86 2.02 -15.48
CA GLY A 155 -3.57 2.31 -14.86
C GLY A 155 -3.03 1.24 -13.91
N TRP A 156 -2.43 1.72 -12.82
CA TRP A 156 -1.79 0.94 -11.78
C TRP A 156 -2.68 0.85 -10.55
N VAL A 157 -2.77 -0.33 -9.96
CA VAL A 157 -3.58 -0.58 -8.76
C VAL A 157 -2.68 -1.05 -7.61
N ILE A 158 -2.81 -0.42 -6.46
CA ILE A 158 -2.17 -0.83 -5.20
C ILE A 158 -3.19 -1.59 -4.37
N THR A 159 -2.81 -2.76 -3.87
CA THR A 159 -3.64 -3.54 -2.94
C THR A 159 -2.82 -4.07 -1.77
N PHE A 160 -3.50 -4.28 -0.65
CA PHE A 160 -2.95 -4.89 0.55
C PHE A 160 -3.66 -6.22 0.80
N PRO A 161 -3.11 -7.34 0.31
CA PRO A 161 -3.81 -8.62 0.22
C PRO A 161 -4.33 -9.18 1.53
N GLN A 162 -3.70 -8.84 2.66
CA GLN A 162 -4.14 -9.25 4.00
C GLN A 162 -5.41 -8.51 4.46
N GLY A 163 -5.72 -7.34 3.89
CA GLY A 163 -6.87 -6.50 4.27
C GLY A 163 -6.79 -5.95 5.70
N THR A 164 -5.62 -5.99 6.32
CA THR A 164 -5.38 -5.53 7.70
C THR A 164 -3.95 -5.02 7.85
N THR A 165 -3.76 -4.14 8.84
CA THR A 165 -2.43 -3.68 9.24
C THR A 165 -1.74 -4.60 10.25
N LYS A 166 -2.33 -5.74 10.63
CA LYS A 166 -1.70 -6.74 11.51
C LYS A 166 -0.77 -7.63 10.68
N SER A 167 0.48 -7.81 11.13
CA SER A 167 1.44 -8.70 10.47
C SER A 167 1.01 -10.16 10.53
N PHE A 168 1.49 -10.94 9.57
CA PHE A 168 1.33 -12.40 9.51
C PHE A 168 -0.14 -12.85 9.62
N LYS A 169 -1.05 -12.03 9.11
CA LYS A 169 -2.43 -12.47 8.87
C LYS A 169 -2.52 -13.05 7.46
N PRO A 170 -3.31 -14.11 7.27
CA PRO A 170 -3.45 -14.74 5.97
C PRO A 170 -3.85 -13.78 4.85
N VAL A 171 -3.27 -13.95 3.70
CA VAL A 171 -3.69 -13.28 2.46
C VAL A 171 -5.10 -13.74 2.08
N ARG A 172 -5.90 -12.83 1.59
CA ARG A 172 -7.28 -13.10 1.20
C ARG A 172 -7.35 -13.57 -0.25
N LYS A 173 -8.14 -14.60 -0.51
CA LYS A 173 -8.36 -15.17 -1.84
C LYS A 173 -8.83 -14.14 -2.89
N GLY A 174 -9.47 -13.05 -2.47
CA GLY A 174 -9.94 -11.99 -3.38
C GLY A 174 -8.82 -11.40 -4.24
N THR A 175 -7.62 -11.19 -3.69
CA THR A 175 -6.47 -10.73 -4.49
C THR A 175 -6.04 -11.78 -5.51
N ALA A 176 -6.00 -13.06 -5.15
CA ALA A 176 -5.65 -14.14 -6.07
C ALA A 176 -6.69 -14.27 -7.21
N HIS A 177 -7.97 -14.08 -6.92
CA HIS A 177 -9.01 -14.05 -7.98
C HIS A 177 -8.80 -12.88 -8.95
N ILE A 178 -8.48 -11.67 -8.45
CA ILE A 178 -8.17 -10.50 -9.29
C ILE A 178 -6.97 -10.81 -10.18
N ILE A 179 -5.90 -11.38 -9.62
CA ILE A 179 -4.69 -11.76 -10.36
C ILE A 179 -5.02 -12.75 -11.47
N LYS A 180 -5.72 -13.84 -11.17
CA LYS A 180 -6.04 -14.88 -12.13
C LYS A 180 -6.99 -14.38 -13.24
N GLN A 181 -7.97 -13.54 -12.89
CA GLN A 181 -8.97 -13.03 -13.81
C GLN A 181 -8.43 -11.95 -14.75
N HIS A 182 -7.61 -11.03 -14.25
CA HIS A 182 -7.17 -9.86 -15.02
C HIS A 182 -5.72 -9.94 -15.51
N LYS A 183 -4.98 -10.97 -15.10
CA LYS A 183 -3.60 -11.26 -15.53
C LYS A 183 -2.69 -10.01 -15.52
N PRO A 184 -2.67 -9.21 -14.44
CA PRO A 184 -1.82 -8.02 -14.35
C PRO A 184 -0.36 -8.40 -14.15
N VAL A 185 0.56 -7.50 -14.49
CA VAL A 185 1.93 -7.57 -13.96
C VAL A 185 1.86 -7.35 -12.46
N VAL A 186 2.23 -8.35 -11.65
CA VAL A 186 2.15 -8.30 -10.18
C VAL A 186 3.49 -7.92 -9.60
N ILE A 187 3.56 -6.78 -8.91
CA ILE A 187 4.79 -6.24 -8.32
C ILE A 187 4.69 -6.28 -6.79
N PRO A 188 5.50 -7.11 -6.12
CA PRO A 188 5.56 -7.14 -4.67
C PRO A 188 6.32 -5.94 -4.11
N ILE A 189 5.80 -5.37 -3.02
CA ILE A 189 6.45 -4.33 -2.24
C ILE A 189 6.48 -4.75 -0.78
N VAL A 190 7.64 -4.64 -0.16
CA VAL A 190 7.81 -4.88 1.28
C VAL A 190 8.15 -3.57 1.97
N ILE A 191 7.38 -3.22 3.00
CA ILE A 191 7.61 -2.01 3.79
C ILE A 191 7.86 -2.35 5.25
N ASP A 192 8.78 -1.59 5.89
CA ASP A 192 8.98 -1.63 7.34
C ASP A 192 9.24 -0.24 7.94
N GLY A 193 9.11 -0.13 9.27
CA GLY A 193 9.35 1.10 10.01
C GLY A 193 8.16 2.06 10.08
N PHE A 194 7.12 1.87 9.28
CA PHE A 194 5.97 2.79 9.22
C PHE A 194 5.16 2.78 10.52
N ARG A 195 4.94 1.61 11.14
CA ARG A 195 4.28 1.52 12.46
C ARG A 195 5.05 2.21 13.56
N ARG A 196 6.37 2.24 13.46
CA ARG A 196 7.24 2.94 14.41
C ARG A 196 7.17 4.46 14.21
N SER A 197 7.04 4.90 12.95
CA SER A 197 7.04 6.31 12.55
C SER A 197 5.69 6.98 12.73
N PHE A 198 4.58 6.27 12.46
CA PHE A 198 3.24 6.84 12.35
C PHE A 198 2.24 6.23 13.31
N ASP A 199 1.14 6.93 13.55
CA ASP A 199 -0.05 6.36 14.17
C ASP A 199 -0.69 5.29 13.25
N LYS A 200 -1.64 4.53 13.77
CA LYS A 200 -2.32 3.46 13.03
C LYS A 200 -2.95 3.94 11.72
N LYS A 201 -3.44 5.18 11.70
CA LYS A 201 -4.01 5.79 10.48
C LYS A 201 -2.92 6.20 9.49
N GLY A 202 -1.70 6.44 9.93
CA GLY A 202 -0.63 6.97 9.08
C GLY A 202 -0.77 8.47 8.81
N LEU A 203 -1.57 9.17 9.59
CA LEU A 203 -1.84 10.60 9.44
C LEU A 203 -0.97 11.45 10.36
N ARG A 204 -0.64 10.97 11.54
CA ARG A 204 0.18 11.67 12.52
C ARG A 204 1.54 11.02 12.65
N LEU A 205 2.59 11.85 12.69
CA LEU A 205 3.94 11.41 13.02
C LEU A 205 3.99 11.08 14.52
N LYS A 206 4.37 9.85 14.84
CA LYS A 206 4.48 9.33 16.20
C LYS A 206 5.91 9.45 16.73
N LYS A 207 6.90 9.15 15.85
CA LYS A 207 8.33 9.22 16.19
C LYS A 207 9.11 9.71 14.98
N LYS A 208 10.18 10.47 15.24
CA LYS A 208 11.17 10.94 14.25
C LYS A 208 12.45 10.10 14.35
N GLY A 209 13.31 10.20 13.34
CA GLY A 209 14.60 9.49 13.32
C GLY A 209 14.44 7.99 13.09
N ILE A 210 13.33 7.54 12.54
CA ILE A 210 13.12 6.14 12.20
C ILE A 210 13.61 5.87 10.78
N LEU A 211 14.42 4.83 10.63
CA LEU A 211 14.70 4.24 9.33
C LEU A 211 13.47 3.45 8.87
N GLN A 212 12.91 3.88 7.75
CA GLN A 212 11.81 3.23 7.05
C GLN A 212 12.39 2.48 5.86
N SER A 213 11.93 1.26 5.60
CA SER A 213 12.35 0.46 4.45
C SER A 213 11.22 0.34 3.44
N PHE A 214 11.56 0.41 2.15
CA PHE A 214 10.65 0.28 1.02
C PHE A 214 11.35 -0.49 -0.11
N ILE A 215 11.04 -1.76 -0.23
CA ILE A 215 11.68 -2.67 -1.20
C ILE A 215 10.68 -3.02 -2.28
N ILE A 216 11.01 -2.75 -3.53
CA ILE A 216 10.27 -3.20 -4.71
C ILE A 216 10.96 -4.45 -5.23
N LYS A 217 10.23 -5.53 -5.35
CA LYS A 217 10.76 -6.79 -5.86
C LYS A 217 10.43 -6.96 -7.34
N GLU A 218 11.15 -7.85 -8.00
CA GLU A 218 10.87 -8.25 -9.37
C GLU A 218 9.42 -8.72 -9.55
N PRO A 219 8.87 -8.62 -10.75
CA PRO A 219 7.53 -9.11 -11.03
C PRO A 219 7.34 -10.55 -10.55
N LEU A 220 6.23 -10.80 -9.87
CA LEU A 220 5.91 -12.12 -9.35
C LEU A 220 5.58 -13.08 -10.50
N GLU A 221 6.30 -14.19 -10.58
CA GLU A 221 6.05 -15.23 -11.57
C GLU A 221 4.75 -15.99 -11.24
N ILE A 222 3.77 -15.86 -12.12
CA ILE A 222 2.45 -16.50 -11.98
C ILE A 222 2.12 -17.19 -13.29
N ASP A 223 1.83 -18.47 -13.22
CA ASP A 223 1.18 -19.19 -14.31
C ASP A 223 -0.34 -18.96 -14.23
N TYR A 224 -0.80 -17.94 -14.98
CA TYR A 224 -2.21 -17.54 -14.94
C TYR A 224 -3.18 -18.64 -15.39
N GLU A 225 -2.72 -19.64 -16.13
CA GLU A 225 -3.57 -20.74 -16.60
C GLU A 225 -3.60 -21.88 -15.58
N ASN A 226 -2.46 -22.27 -15.04
CA ASN A 226 -2.32 -23.49 -14.24
C ASN A 226 -2.29 -23.25 -12.73
N ASP A 227 -1.72 -22.12 -12.24
CA ASP A 227 -1.69 -21.85 -10.80
C ASP A 227 -3.11 -21.84 -10.21
N THR A 228 -3.32 -22.58 -9.16
CA THR A 228 -4.55 -22.53 -8.36
C THR A 228 -4.66 -21.23 -7.56
N ILE A 229 -5.83 -20.92 -7.05
CA ILE A 229 -6.03 -19.75 -6.18
C ILE A 229 -5.17 -19.86 -4.92
N GLU A 230 -5.04 -21.05 -4.37
CA GLU A 230 -4.25 -21.35 -3.18
C GLU A 230 -2.75 -21.13 -3.43
N GLU A 231 -2.22 -21.60 -4.56
CA GLU A 231 -0.83 -21.37 -4.95
C GLU A 231 -0.54 -19.88 -5.18
N ILE A 232 -1.45 -19.14 -5.82
CA ILE A 232 -1.30 -17.69 -5.97
C ILE A 232 -1.30 -17.00 -4.60
N VAL A 233 -2.17 -17.40 -3.66
CA VAL A 233 -2.18 -16.87 -2.29
C VAL A 233 -0.84 -17.10 -1.61
N GLU A 234 -0.28 -18.31 -1.68
CA GLU A 234 1.01 -18.67 -1.09
C GLU A 234 2.15 -17.85 -1.71
N LYS A 235 2.21 -17.78 -3.04
CA LYS A 235 3.18 -16.93 -3.78
C LYS A 235 3.12 -15.47 -3.31
N VAL A 236 1.91 -14.92 -3.16
CA VAL A 236 1.69 -13.56 -2.66
C VAL A 236 2.18 -13.40 -1.22
N GLU A 237 1.89 -14.35 -0.32
CA GLU A 237 2.35 -14.32 1.07
C GLU A 237 3.87 -14.31 1.18
N TYR A 238 4.55 -15.16 0.39
CA TYR A 238 6.02 -15.18 0.30
C TYR A 238 6.56 -13.87 -0.26
N ALA A 239 5.98 -13.37 -1.34
CA ALA A 239 6.47 -12.18 -2.03
C ALA A 239 6.44 -10.93 -1.15
N ILE A 240 5.39 -10.75 -0.33
CA ILE A 240 5.25 -9.62 0.62
C ILE A 240 5.83 -9.92 2.02
N GLU A 241 6.57 -11.03 2.20
CA GLU A 241 7.21 -11.44 3.46
C GLU A 241 6.22 -11.57 4.64
N GLN A 242 5.04 -12.10 4.37
CA GLN A 242 4.02 -12.32 5.38
C GLN A 242 3.67 -13.80 5.59
N HIS A 243 4.37 -14.71 4.89
CA HIS A 243 4.27 -16.13 5.14
C HIS A 243 4.86 -16.47 6.52
N PRO A 244 4.32 -17.47 7.25
CA PRO A 244 4.80 -17.85 8.59
C PRO A 244 6.30 -18.16 8.69
N SER A 245 6.93 -18.58 7.59
CA SER A 245 8.38 -18.83 7.55
C SER A 245 9.24 -17.59 7.81
N PHE A 246 8.69 -16.38 7.61
CA PHE A 246 9.35 -15.11 7.92
C PHE A 246 9.20 -14.70 9.39
N LEU A 247 8.43 -15.44 10.19
CA LEU A 247 8.36 -15.21 11.62
C LEU A 247 9.71 -15.52 12.26
N LYS A 248 10.39 -14.48 12.76
CA LYS A 248 11.57 -14.66 13.61
C LYS A 248 11.10 -15.25 14.94
N VAL A 249 11.42 -16.51 15.18
CA VAL A 249 11.25 -17.12 16.51
C VAL A 249 12.33 -16.50 17.39
N ILE A 250 11.96 -15.57 18.25
CA ILE A 250 12.86 -15.03 19.28
C ILE A 250 12.91 -16.09 20.40
N PRO A 251 14.08 -16.64 20.74
CA PRO A 251 14.21 -17.59 21.83
C PRO A 251 13.60 -17.02 23.12
N THR A 252 12.91 -17.84 23.89
CA THR A 252 12.22 -17.41 25.13
C THR A 252 13.16 -16.75 26.13
N GLU A 253 14.43 -17.12 26.10
CA GLU A 253 15.49 -16.53 26.94
C GLU A 253 15.79 -15.08 26.55
N GLU A 254 15.84 -14.75 25.25
CA GLU A 254 16.05 -13.37 24.78
C GLU A 254 14.85 -12.48 25.14
N ILE A 255 13.63 -13.01 25.12
CA ILE A 255 12.43 -12.26 25.55
C ILE A 255 12.54 -11.91 27.02
N LYS A 256 12.94 -12.86 27.88
CA LYS A 256 13.11 -12.61 29.32
C LYS A 256 14.18 -11.56 29.60
N VAL A 257 15.34 -11.67 28.93
CA VAL A 257 16.43 -10.68 29.05
C VAL A 257 15.96 -9.29 28.60
N GLN A 258 15.21 -9.19 27.51
CA GLN A 258 14.69 -7.92 27.00
C GLN A 258 13.63 -7.33 27.95
N GLU A 259 12.80 -8.14 28.57
CA GLU A 259 11.82 -7.72 29.56
C GLU A 259 12.51 -7.22 30.85
N GLU A 260 13.55 -7.87 31.31
CA GLU A 260 14.35 -7.42 32.45
C GLU A 260 15.09 -6.12 32.17
N LEU A 261 15.72 -5.97 30.99
CA LEU A 261 16.34 -4.71 30.56
C LEU A 261 15.33 -3.56 30.47
N ASN A 262 14.12 -3.83 30.00
CA ASN A 262 13.05 -2.83 29.96
C ASN A 262 12.50 -2.49 31.34
N LYS A 263 12.53 -3.42 32.31
CA LYS A 263 12.18 -3.15 33.70
C LYS A 263 13.25 -2.28 34.36
N MET A 264 14.54 -2.58 34.21
CA MET A 264 15.64 -1.77 34.75
C MET A 264 15.61 -0.33 34.22
N ARG A 265 15.38 -0.14 32.92
CA ARG A 265 15.26 1.21 32.32
C ARG A 265 14.06 2.03 32.83
N ARG A 266 13.06 1.41 33.45
CA ARG A 266 11.92 2.13 34.06
C ARG A 266 12.18 2.66 35.45
N TRP A 267 13.29 2.25 36.09
CA TRP A 267 13.68 2.71 37.43
C TRP A 267 14.73 3.85 37.42
N ASP A 268 15.21 4.22 36.22
CA ASP A 268 16.18 5.31 36.03
C ASP A 268 15.52 6.65 35.68
N TYR A 269 14.22 6.82 35.99
CA TYR A 269 13.50 8.09 35.82
C TYR A 269 12.65 8.40 37.05
#